data_c79f0e4b6752cd0eb2d808bfb63d10b1
#
_entry.id   c79f0e4b6752cd0eb2d808bfb63d10b1
#
_cell.length_a   1.000
_cell.length_b   1.000
_cell.length_c   1.000
_cell.angle_alpha   90.00
_cell.angle_beta   90.00
_cell.angle_gamma   90.00
#
_symmetry.space_group_name_H-M   'P 1'
#
loop_
_entity.id
_entity.type
_entity.pdbx_description
1 polymer ?
#
loop_
_entity_poly.entity_id
_entity_poly.type
_entity_poly.pdbx_seq_one_letter_code
_entity_poly.pdbx_strand_id
1 'polypeptide(L)'
;MHGKGYARTLAIAVVACGLLLAACTANSSSAPNATGPRVKGGTATIALSPGDQFNFILPLLSYEYATGANIEYSEYLMWRPLYWFGGPGKVGLNTQESIADPAVVTTSGGNTTATITLKPYRWSDGKPVTSRDVQFWFNLLKADKLNWWGYVAGEFPDNVSAFKIISPSKFSLTFTGTYESTWLYNELGQLIPIPQQAWDKESASGPVGSYDLTPAGAKKVYAFLATQNKDLSTYATNPLWQVVDGPWKLTSFVASTGDATYVRNAAFSGPATGAIHSLRVLSFTSDDAEFNSLLSSGGISYGYVPFNDAAEQGRVTSDGYTVAAWPTWGITYINLNFASPPVGSIFKQLYVRQAMQHLINQAGYISAFLHGYGNPTYGPVPLVPSSQFLSSTQKLNPYPYDPSAAVSLLRAHGWKIVPGGADVCVRPGTTASDCGAGITSGEKLSFSFQYATGVQAVTEEVAALQSAFSQAGIQLSLQGAPFSTVVAADVPCTKSSCWQLNYYGQGWYFDPGYNDPDGSVLFDSTGVDNGGLYNDPEANSLISKLPSGGEPALYTYQDYLAKQLPMLWMPQLDEQISAVNGKLKGVYPQDPLGNIYPENWYYVK
;
A
#
# COMPACT_ATOMS: atom_id res chain seq x y z
N MET A 1 -36.61 -64.87 -49.74
CA MET A 1 -35.21 -65.29 -50.03
C MET A 1 -34.30 -64.16 -49.69
N HIS A 2 -33.43 -64.36 -48.83
CA HIS A 2 -32.27 -63.66 -48.24
C HIS A 2 -31.65 -62.55 -49.05
N GLY A 3 -31.40 -61.38 -48.35
CA GLY A 3 -30.52 -60.31 -48.78
C GLY A 3 -30.10 -59.49 -47.59
N LYS A 4 -28.85 -59.66 -47.13
CA LYS A 4 -28.25 -59.02 -45.95
C LYS A 4 -27.90 -57.57 -46.30
N GLY A 5 -28.37 -56.59 -45.48
CA GLY A 5 -27.96 -55.20 -45.52
C GLY A 5 -26.78 -54.93 -44.59
N TYR A 6 -25.74 -54.28 -45.10
CA TYR A 6 -24.60 -53.77 -44.33
C TYR A 6 -24.90 -52.33 -43.85
N ALA A 7 -24.97 -52.15 -42.56
CA ALA A 7 -24.99 -50.85 -41.94
C ALA A 7 -23.55 -50.27 -41.88
N ARG A 8 -23.34 -49.12 -42.52
CA ARG A 8 -22.10 -48.32 -42.35
C ARG A 8 -22.31 -47.32 -41.22
N THR A 9 -21.61 -47.50 -40.13
CA THR A 9 -21.53 -46.59 -39.01
C THR A 9 -20.60 -45.42 -39.39
N LEU A 10 -21.13 -44.22 -39.48
CA LEU A 10 -20.34 -42.97 -39.57
C LEU A 10 -19.89 -42.60 -38.14
N ALA A 11 -18.60 -42.65 -37.86
CA ALA A 11 -18.01 -42.11 -36.68
C ALA A 11 -17.80 -40.59 -36.86
N ILE A 12 -18.56 -39.76 -36.16
CA ILE A 12 -18.35 -38.33 -36.06
C ILE A 12 -17.27 -38.10 -35.00
N ALA A 13 -16.07 -37.70 -35.45
CA ALA A 13 -15.02 -37.26 -34.54
C ALA A 13 -15.34 -35.82 -34.09
N VAL A 14 -15.79 -35.65 -32.85
CA VAL A 14 -15.89 -34.35 -32.20
C VAL A 14 -14.49 -33.95 -31.75
N VAL A 15 -13.87 -33.03 -32.45
CA VAL A 15 -12.64 -32.35 -31.99
C VAL A 15 -13.05 -31.37 -30.91
N ALA A 16 -12.90 -31.73 -29.67
CA ALA A 16 -12.99 -30.81 -28.54
C ALA A 16 -11.70 -29.94 -28.51
N CYS A 17 -11.79 -28.70 -29.03
CA CYS A 17 -10.78 -27.68 -28.76
C CYS A 17 -10.85 -27.31 -27.26
N GLY A 18 -10.05 -27.98 -26.45
CA GLY A 18 -9.77 -27.54 -25.09
C GLY A 18 -8.97 -26.27 -25.13
N LEU A 19 -9.61 -25.14 -24.87
CA LEU A 19 -8.94 -23.89 -24.49
C LEU A 19 -8.24 -24.13 -23.14
N LEU A 20 -6.96 -24.45 -23.20
CA LEU A 20 -6.06 -24.36 -22.05
C LEU A 20 -5.92 -22.87 -21.71
N LEU A 21 -6.69 -22.42 -20.74
CA LEU A 21 -6.37 -21.23 -19.97
C LEU A 21 -5.06 -21.52 -19.21
N ALA A 22 -3.94 -21.22 -19.84
CA ALA A 22 -2.68 -21.10 -19.16
C ALA A 22 -2.80 -19.85 -18.27
N ALA A 23 -3.20 -20.04 -17.00
CA ALA A 23 -2.91 -19.07 -15.96
C ALA A 23 -1.39 -18.93 -15.94
N CYS A 24 -0.88 -17.79 -16.37
CA CYS A 24 0.50 -17.38 -16.15
C CYS A 24 0.67 -17.20 -14.63
N THR A 25 0.94 -18.28 -13.91
CA THR A 25 1.59 -18.19 -12.62
C THR A 25 3.00 -17.71 -12.91
N ALA A 26 3.38 -16.57 -12.37
CA ALA A 26 4.75 -16.12 -12.37
C ALA A 26 5.63 -17.30 -11.93
N ASN A 27 6.47 -17.81 -12.82
CA ASN A 27 7.37 -18.90 -12.52
C ASN A 27 8.40 -18.38 -11.51
N SER A 28 8.18 -18.66 -10.23
CA SER A 28 9.25 -18.57 -9.25
C SER A 28 10.34 -19.56 -9.68
N SER A 29 11.43 -19.07 -10.25
CA SER A 29 12.63 -19.88 -10.47
C SER A 29 13.21 -20.20 -9.10
N SER A 30 12.81 -21.35 -8.53
CA SER A 30 13.35 -21.79 -7.25
C SER A 30 14.73 -22.40 -7.49
N ALA A 31 15.76 -21.76 -6.94
CA ALA A 31 17.00 -22.46 -6.62
C ALA A 31 16.65 -23.72 -5.82
N PRO A 32 17.43 -24.82 -5.94
CA PRO A 32 17.15 -26.02 -5.15
C PRO A 32 17.04 -25.63 -3.68
N ASN A 33 15.85 -25.82 -3.10
CA ASN A 33 15.59 -25.47 -1.71
C ASN A 33 16.61 -26.20 -0.85
N ALA A 34 17.60 -25.47 -0.32
CA ALA A 34 18.56 -26.05 0.60
C ALA A 34 17.77 -26.63 1.77
N THR A 35 17.76 -27.94 1.85
CA THR A 35 17.14 -28.71 2.92
C THR A 35 18.26 -29.15 3.84
N GLY A 36 18.32 -28.62 5.04
CA GLY A 36 19.36 -28.96 6.02
C GLY A 36 18.92 -28.66 7.44
N PRO A 37 19.65 -29.16 8.44
CA PRO A 37 19.37 -28.80 9.82
C PRO A 37 19.55 -27.30 10.03
N ARG A 38 18.71 -26.73 10.90
CA ARG A 38 18.80 -25.31 11.29
C ARG A 38 20.15 -25.00 11.89
N VAL A 39 20.70 -23.87 11.47
CA VAL A 39 21.88 -23.26 12.09
C VAL A 39 21.43 -22.37 13.24
N LYS A 40 22.07 -22.50 14.40
CA LYS A 40 21.85 -21.58 15.52
C LYS A 40 22.67 -20.32 15.31
N GLY A 41 22.04 -19.16 15.44
CA GLY A 41 22.70 -17.86 15.26
C GLY A 41 22.83 -17.45 13.80
N GLY A 42 23.81 -16.62 13.53
CA GLY A 42 24.03 -15.98 12.23
C GLY A 42 23.43 -14.57 12.15
N THR A 43 23.85 -13.83 11.14
CA THR A 43 23.39 -12.48 10.84
C THR A 43 22.65 -12.51 9.50
N ALA A 44 21.42 -12.02 9.46
CA ALA A 44 20.76 -11.71 8.21
C ALA A 44 21.00 -10.23 7.85
N THR A 45 21.28 -9.97 6.58
CA THR A 45 21.49 -8.62 6.05
C THR A 45 20.41 -8.32 5.03
N ILE A 46 19.66 -7.25 5.25
CA ILE A 46 18.62 -6.73 4.35
C ILE A 46 19.18 -5.52 3.61
N ALA A 47 18.89 -5.43 2.31
CA ALA A 47 19.11 -4.23 1.51
C ALA A 47 17.81 -3.43 1.41
N LEU A 48 17.85 -2.14 1.70
CA LEU A 48 16.78 -1.20 1.43
C LEU A 48 16.86 -0.69 -0.01
N SER A 49 15.73 -0.25 -0.56
CA SER A 49 15.67 0.42 -1.85
C SER A 49 16.47 1.73 -1.85
N PRO A 50 17.00 2.18 -3.00
CA PRO A 50 17.76 3.42 -3.08
C PRO A 50 16.94 4.62 -2.61
N GLY A 51 17.55 5.39 -1.71
CA GLY A 51 16.91 6.55 -1.10
C GLY A 51 16.14 6.25 0.19
N ASP A 52 15.83 4.99 0.47
CA ASP A 52 15.28 4.60 1.75
C ASP A 52 16.36 4.59 2.82
N GLN A 53 16.07 5.25 3.93
CA GLN A 53 17.02 5.43 5.01
C GLN A 53 16.32 5.48 6.36
N PHE A 54 16.80 4.68 7.32
CA PHE A 54 16.39 4.84 8.71
C PHE A 54 16.94 6.15 9.28
N ASN A 55 16.09 7.11 9.56
CA ASN A 55 16.46 8.45 10.04
C ASN A 55 15.50 9.03 11.08
N PHE A 56 14.54 8.24 11.55
CA PHE A 56 13.58 8.63 12.57
C PHE A 56 13.24 7.46 13.49
N ILE A 57 13.35 7.62 14.84
CA ILE A 57 13.23 6.52 15.79
C ILE A 57 12.04 6.65 16.74
N LEU A 58 11.42 7.85 16.88
CA LEU A 58 10.28 8.06 17.77
C LEU A 58 9.00 7.54 17.11
N PRO A 59 8.25 6.57 17.69
CA PRO A 59 7.04 6.02 17.10
C PRO A 59 5.82 6.97 17.24
N LEU A 60 6.00 8.18 16.78
CA LEU A 60 5.05 9.28 16.56
C LEU A 60 5.58 10.10 15.37
N LEU A 61 5.57 9.46 14.19
CA LEU A 61 6.18 10.01 12.98
C LEU A 61 5.40 11.20 12.43
N SER A 62 6.13 12.17 11.87
CA SER A 62 5.53 13.15 10.96
C SER A 62 5.53 12.63 9.52
N TYR A 63 4.72 13.25 8.67
CA TYR A 63 4.51 12.81 7.28
C TYR A 63 5.82 12.59 6.49
N GLU A 64 6.80 13.47 6.65
CA GLU A 64 8.10 13.38 5.96
C GLU A 64 8.95 12.17 6.36
N TYR A 65 8.64 11.52 7.49
CA TYR A 65 9.35 10.34 8.01
C TYR A 65 8.52 9.05 7.94
N ALA A 66 7.30 9.10 7.43
CA ALA A 66 6.46 7.91 7.23
C ALA A 66 6.94 7.12 6.01
N THR A 67 8.02 6.37 6.19
CA THR A 67 8.66 5.54 5.15
C THR A 67 8.83 4.12 5.64
N GLY A 68 8.92 3.15 4.72
CA GLY A 68 9.17 1.75 5.04
C GLY A 68 10.42 1.55 5.89
N ALA A 69 11.49 2.29 5.60
CA ALA A 69 12.73 2.23 6.38
C ALA A 69 12.53 2.60 7.85
N ASN A 70 11.69 3.60 8.15
CA ASN A 70 11.41 4.04 9.51
C ASN A 70 10.37 3.16 10.21
N ILE A 71 9.36 2.67 9.50
CA ILE A 71 8.24 1.91 10.06
C ILE A 71 8.57 0.41 10.12
N GLU A 72 8.58 -0.27 8.96
CA GLU A 72 8.66 -1.74 8.88
C GLU A 72 10.07 -2.26 9.21
N TYR A 73 11.11 -1.51 8.82
CA TYR A 73 12.51 -1.92 9.00
C TYR A 73 13.16 -1.37 10.28
N SER A 74 12.43 -0.58 11.08
CA SER A 74 12.93 -0.01 12.34
C SER A 74 11.92 -0.04 13.47
N GLU A 75 10.85 0.75 13.37
CA GLU A 75 9.87 0.94 14.44
C GLU A 75 9.24 -0.39 14.85
N TYR A 76 8.69 -1.14 13.91
CA TYR A 76 8.03 -2.42 14.18
C TYR A 76 8.98 -3.55 14.61
N LEU A 77 10.27 -3.39 14.37
CA LEU A 77 11.28 -4.29 14.93
C LEU A 77 11.49 -4.03 16.43
N MET A 78 11.35 -2.77 16.88
CA MET A 78 11.63 -2.35 18.26
C MET A 78 10.37 -2.23 19.11
N TRP A 79 9.28 -1.74 18.53
CA TRP A 79 8.00 -1.54 19.23
C TRP A 79 6.86 -2.11 18.41
N ARG A 80 6.07 -2.97 19.02
CA ARG A 80 4.93 -3.61 18.35
C ARG A 80 3.68 -2.73 18.47
N PRO A 81 2.94 -2.51 17.38
CA PRO A 81 1.64 -1.87 17.45
C PRO A 81 0.62 -2.71 18.23
N LEU A 82 -0.41 -2.05 18.74
CA LEU A 82 -1.47 -2.69 19.50
C LEU A 82 -2.15 -3.81 18.70
N TYR A 83 -2.47 -3.51 17.44
CA TYR A 83 -2.97 -4.45 16.46
C TYR A 83 -2.04 -4.51 15.26
N TRP A 84 -1.72 -5.72 14.86
CA TRP A 84 -0.89 -5.99 13.70
C TRP A 84 -1.77 -6.33 12.52
N PHE A 85 -1.49 -5.74 11.37
CA PHE A 85 -2.10 -6.12 10.11
C PHE A 85 -1.08 -6.83 9.23
N GLY A 86 -1.57 -7.68 8.31
CA GLY A 86 -0.70 -8.42 7.42
C GLY A 86 -0.18 -9.72 8.01
N GLY A 87 0.60 -10.37 7.21
CA GLY A 87 1.23 -11.66 7.47
C GLY A 87 1.68 -12.31 6.17
N PRO A 88 2.40 -13.43 6.25
CA PRO A 88 2.90 -14.10 5.07
C PRO A 88 1.81 -14.36 4.01
N GLY A 89 1.82 -13.59 2.92
CA GLY A 89 0.87 -13.67 1.80
C GLY A 89 -0.57 -13.27 2.16
N LYS A 90 -0.79 -12.50 3.22
CA LYS A 90 -2.12 -12.12 3.71
C LYS A 90 -2.20 -10.64 4.05
N VAL A 91 -3.43 -10.12 4.06
CA VAL A 91 -3.78 -8.79 4.58
C VAL A 91 -4.86 -8.93 5.65
N GLY A 92 -5.12 -7.89 6.39
CA GLY A 92 -6.11 -7.88 7.48
C GLY A 92 -5.49 -8.15 8.85
N LEU A 93 -6.34 -8.17 9.88
CA LEU A 93 -5.92 -8.27 11.27
C LEU A 93 -5.21 -9.60 11.58
N ASN A 94 -3.99 -9.51 12.10
CA ASN A 94 -3.17 -10.64 12.56
C ASN A 94 -3.14 -10.68 14.08
N THR A 95 -4.08 -11.40 14.65
CA THR A 95 -4.21 -11.51 16.11
C THR A 95 -3.03 -12.20 16.78
N GLN A 96 -2.20 -12.97 16.08
CA GLN A 96 -1.03 -13.63 16.66
C GLN A 96 0.11 -12.65 16.92
N GLU A 97 0.35 -11.74 15.99
CA GLU A 97 1.41 -10.72 16.09
C GLU A 97 0.97 -9.50 16.90
N SER A 98 -0.33 -9.30 17.12
CA SER A 98 -0.90 -8.19 17.89
C SER A 98 -0.56 -8.31 19.38
N ILE A 99 -0.29 -7.18 20.04
CA ILE A 99 -0.10 -7.11 21.53
C ILE A 99 -1.42 -7.30 22.28
N ALA A 100 -2.56 -6.99 21.64
CA ALA A 100 -3.87 -7.12 22.25
C ALA A 100 -4.67 -8.29 21.70
N ASP A 101 -5.59 -8.80 22.49
CA ASP A 101 -6.67 -9.65 22.03
C ASP A 101 -7.68 -8.84 21.19
N PRO A 102 -8.50 -9.48 20.33
CA PRO A 102 -9.55 -8.79 19.61
C PRO A 102 -10.41 -7.93 20.54
N ALA A 103 -10.65 -6.67 20.13
CA ALA A 103 -11.42 -5.72 20.92
C ALA A 103 -12.87 -6.17 21.08
N VAL A 104 -13.43 -6.00 22.27
CA VAL A 104 -14.87 -6.12 22.50
C VAL A 104 -15.52 -4.79 22.17
N VAL A 105 -16.25 -4.73 21.06
CA VAL A 105 -16.90 -3.52 20.55
C VAL A 105 -18.36 -3.48 21.00
N THR A 106 -18.80 -2.36 21.54
CA THR A 106 -20.19 -2.11 21.95
C THR A 106 -20.64 -0.73 21.50
N THR A 107 -21.86 -0.62 20.99
CA THR A 107 -22.46 0.66 20.58
C THR A 107 -23.61 1.02 21.51
N SER A 108 -23.61 2.24 22.02
CA SER A 108 -24.67 2.77 22.89
C SER A 108 -24.77 4.29 22.78
N GLY A 109 -25.98 4.81 22.69
CA GLY A 109 -26.24 6.26 22.65
C GLY A 109 -25.56 6.98 21.48
N GLY A 110 -25.36 6.29 20.35
CA GLY A 110 -24.69 6.85 19.16
C GLY A 110 -23.16 6.88 19.26
N ASN A 111 -22.57 6.25 20.27
CA ASN A 111 -21.12 6.13 20.45
C ASN A 111 -20.68 4.67 20.39
N THR A 112 -19.48 4.44 19.90
CA THR A 112 -18.85 3.10 19.87
C THR A 112 -17.74 3.02 20.92
N THR A 113 -17.76 1.98 21.75
CA THR A 113 -16.71 1.72 22.75
C THR A 113 -15.98 0.43 22.40
N ALA A 114 -14.68 0.55 22.16
CA ALA A 114 -13.77 -0.59 22.06
C ALA A 114 -13.15 -0.86 23.42
N THR A 115 -13.35 -2.06 23.96
CA THR A 115 -12.70 -2.54 25.18
C THR A 115 -11.60 -3.51 24.79
N ILE A 116 -10.36 -3.19 25.16
CA ILE A 116 -9.14 -3.86 24.72
C ILE A 116 -8.47 -4.54 25.92
N THR A 117 -8.02 -5.77 25.72
CA THR A 117 -7.25 -6.54 26.71
C THR A 117 -5.85 -6.81 26.14
N LEU A 118 -4.81 -6.36 26.84
CA LEU A 118 -3.42 -6.60 26.48
C LEU A 118 -3.01 -8.03 26.84
N LYS A 119 -2.26 -8.66 25.95
CA LYS A 119 -1.53 -9.89 26.23
C LYS A 119 -0.34 -9.62 27.16
N PRO A 120 0.24 -10.65 27.79
CA PRO A 120 1.32 -10.47 28.78
C PRO A 120 2.67 -10.14 28.14
N TYR A 121 2.75 -9.04 27.39
CA TYR A 121 4.00 -8.52 26.83
C TYR A 121 4.87 -7.84 27.89
N ARG A 122 6.19 -7.82 27.64
CA ARG A 122 7.18 -7.20 28.52
C ARG A 122 8.12 -6.30 27.74
N TRP A 123 8.48 -5.21 28.37
CA TRP A 123 9.60 -4.37 27.95
C TRP A 123 10.95 -5.09 28.15
N SER A 124 11.96 -4.67 27.42
CA SER A 124 13.32 -5.23 27.53
C SER A 124 13.98 -4.99 28.90
N ASP A 125 13.46 -4.08 29.72
CA ASP A 125 13.84 -3.88 31.14
C ASP A 125 13.13 -4.85 32.11
N GLY A 126 12.29 -5.75 31.58
CA GLY A 126 11.56 -6.77 32.34
C GLY A 126 10.20 -6.33 32.89
N LYS A 127 9.85 -5.05 32.80
CA LYS A 127 8.54 -4.56 33.23
C LYS A 127 7.42 -4.98 32.26
N PRO A 128 6.18 -5.15 32.75
CA PRO A 128 5.06 -5.48 31.87
C PRO A 128 4.69 -4.29 30.97
N VAL A 129 4.23 -4.57 29.77
CA VAL A 129 3.50 -3.60 28.92
C VAL A 129 2.10 -3.46 29.51
N THR A 130 1.63 -2.23 29.69
CA THR A 130 0.39 -1.92 30.40
C THR A 130 -0.51 -0.95 29.64
N SER A 131 -1.77 -0.87 30.05
CA SER A 131 -2.73 0.14 29.57
C SER A 131 -2.21 1.58 29.73
N ARG A 132 -1.30 1.80 30.70
CA ARG A 132 -0.69 3.12 30.94
C ARG A 132 0.29 3.49 29.84
N ASP A 133 0.99 2.51 29.26
CA ASP A 133 1.90 2.72 28.14
C ASP A 133 1.15 3.11 26.85
N VAL A 134 -0.03 2.51 26.62
CA VAL A 134 -0.92 2.89 25.52
C VAL A 134 -1.51 4.28 25.73
N GLN A 135 -1.95 4.61 26.97
CA GLN A 135 -2.45 5.93 27.32
C GLN A 135 -1.37 7.00 27.13
N PHE A 136 -0.14 6.68 27.46
CA PHE A 136 1.00 7.59 27.33
C PHE A 136 1.21 7.98 25.86
N TRP A 137 1.26 7.02 24.95
CA TRP A 137 1.34 7.28 23.52
C TRP A 137 0.17 8.17 23.06
N PHE A 138 -1.06 7.80 23.42
CA PHE A 138 -2.26 8.54 23.06
C PHE A 138 -2.26 9.99 23.55
N ASN A 139 -1.76 10.24 24.77
CA ASN A 139 -1.67 11.58 25.32
C ASN A 139 -0.62 12.43 24.58
N LEU A 140 0.53 11.85 24.22
CA LEU A 140 1.55 12.52 23.42
C LEU A 140 1.03 12.84 22.02
N LEU A 141 0.35 11.89 21.36
CA LEU A 141 -0.30 12.12 20.07
C LEU A 141 -1.27 13.30 20.15
N LYS A 142 -2.18 13.33 21.13
CA LYS A 142 -3.13 14.45 21.27
C LYS A 142 -2.44 15.79 21.47
N ALA A 143 -1.28 15.81 22.10
CA ALA A 143 -0.53 17.04 22.35
C ALA A 143 0.12 17.61 21.09
N ASP A 144 0.42 16.78 20.09
CA ASP A 144 1.11 17.17 18.84
C ASP A 144 0.49 16.57 17.56
N LYS A 145 -0.79 16.28 17.58
CA LYS A 145 -1.52 15.59 16.50
C LYS A 145 -1.37 16.23 15.12
N LEU A 146 -1.19 17.55 15.03
CA LEU A 146 -1.04 18.26 13.75
C LEU A 146 0.25 17.92 12.99
N ASN A 147 1.25 17.38 13.67
CA ASN A 147 2.50 16.94 13.07
C ASN A 147 2.53 15.43 12.79
N TRP A 148 1.56 14.69 13.28
CA TRP A 148 1.48 13.25 13.08
C TRP A 148 0.96 12.91 11.68
N TRP A 149 1.62 11.97 11.01
CA TRP A 149 1.37 11.62 9.61
C TRP A 149 -0.05 11.07 9.34
N GLY A 150 -0.64 10.37 10.31
CA GLY A 150 -1.98 9.77 10.21
C GLY A 150 -3.11 10.72 10.63
N TYR A 151 -2.85 12.03 10.87
CA TYR A 151 -3.88 12.93 11.37
C TYR A 151 -4.76 13.49 10.27
N VAL A 152 -6.05 13.19 10.38
CA VAL A 152 -7.14 13.85 9.63
C VAL A 152 -8.06 14.55 10.62
N ALA A 153 -8.38 15.83 10.36
CA ALA A 153 -9.20 16.62 11.27
C ALA A 153 -10.61 16.03 11.42
N GLY A 154 -11.01 15.77 12.67
CA GLY A 154 -12.30 15.15 13.01
C GLY A 154 -12.26 13.62 13.11
N GLU A 155 -11.19 12.98 12.63
CA GLU A 155 -10.94 11.55 12.76
C GLU A 155 -10.04 11.27 13.99
N PHE A 156 -9.34 10.14 14.03
CA PHE A 156 -8.46 9.82 15.15
C PHE A 156 -7.30 10.84 15.28
N PRO A 157 -7.03 11.37 16.48
CA PRO A 157 -7.61 11.08 17.79
C PRO A 157 -8.79 11.98 18.17
N ASP A 158 -9.33 12.83 17.28
CA ASP A 158 -10.36 13.84 17.58
C ASP A 158 -11.71 13.20 17.88
N ASN A 159 -12.05 12.09 17.20
CA ASN A 159 -13.27 11.34 17.39
C ASN A 159 -13.26 10.50 18.68
N VAL A 160 -12.14 10.43 19.45
CA VAL A 160 -12.07 9.73 20.73
C VAL A 160 -12.52 10.64 21.86
N SER A 161 -13.73 10.40 22.38
CA SER A 161 -14.33 11.15 23.49
C SER A 161 -13.81 10.73 24.86
N ALA A 162 -13.34 9.48 25.03
CA ALA A 162 -12.80 9.00 26.29
C ALA A 162 -11.76 7.88 26.11
N PHE A 163 -10.68 7.96 26.89
CA PHE A 163 -9.74 6.87 27.17
C PHE A 163 -9.86 6.50 28.65
N LYS A 164 -10.20 5.24 28.97
CA LYS A 164 -10.40 4.79 30.35
C LYS A 164 -9.55 3.55 30.65
N ILE A 165 -8.63 3.65 31.60
CA ILE A 165 -7.93 2.49 32.18
C ILE A 165 -8.89 1.74 33.11
N ILE A 166 -9.07 0.45 32.88
CA ILE A 166 -9.90 -0.46 33.67
C ILE A 166 -9.03 -1.26 34.63
N SER A 167 -7.88 -1.75 34.12
CA SER A 167 -6.85 -2.45 34.88
C SER A 167 -5.49 -2.26 34.20
N PRO A 168 -4.37 -2.72 34.79
CA PRO A 168 -3.07 -2.64 34.12
C PRO A 168 -3.03 -3.27 32.71
N SER A 169 -3.86 -4.29 32.45
CA SER A 169 -3.92 -4.97 31.15
C SER A 169 -5.23 -4.72 30.37
N LYS A 170 -6.09 -3.81 30.85
CA LYS A 170 -7.39 -3.59 30.21
C LYS A 170 -7.79 -2.13 30.20
N PHE A 171 -8.19 -1.62 29.05
CA PHE A 171 -8.66 -0.25 28.88
C PHE A 171 -9.78 -0.17 27.84
N SER A 172 -10.41 0.98 27.73
CA SER A 172 -11.38 1.26 26.67
C SER A 172 -11.17 2.62 26.04
N LEU A 173 -11.46 2.69 24.74
CA LEU A 173 -11.64 3.93 23.97
C LEU A 173 -13.10 4.06 23.58
N THR A 174 -13.66 5.25 23.80
CA THR A 174 -15.01 5.57 23.35
C THR A 174 -14.91 6.58 22.20
N PHE A 175 -15.42 6.19 21.04
CA PHE A 175 -15.47 6.99 19.84
C PHE A 175 -16.85 7.65 19.70
N THR A 176 -16.89 8.90 19.27
CA THR A 176 -18.11 9.60 18.91
C THR A 176 -18.57 9.10 17.54
N GLY A 177 -19.70 8.45 17.47
CA GLY A 177 -20.21 7.83 16.25
C GLY A 177 -20.37 6.31 16.37
N THR A 178 -21.01 5.74 15.36
CA THR A 178 -21.23 4.29 15.23
C THR A 178 -20.26 3.74 14.19
N TYR A 179 -19.39 2.83 14.61
CA TYR A 179 -18.33 2.25 13.79
C TYR A 179 -18.41 0.72 13.80
N GLU A 180 -18.18 0.11 12.65
CA GLU A 180 -17.97 -1.32 12.54
C GLU A 180 -16.56 -1.70 13.03
N SER A 181 -16.44 -2.95 13.53
CA SER A 181 -15.18 -3.40 14.11
C SER A 181 -14.02 -3.40 13.11
N THR A 182 -14.26 -3.73 11.86
CA THR A 182 -13.22 -3.78 10.81
C THR A 182 -12.64 -2.38 10.58
N TRP A 183 -13.48 -1.38 10.39
CA TRP A 183 -13.04 0.00 10.25
C TRP A 183 -12.33 0.50 11.51
N LEU A 184 -12.90 0.17 12.68
CA LEU A 184 -12.33 0.60 13.97
C LEU A 184 -10.92 0.05 14.22
N TYR A 185 -10.58 -1.12 13.68
CA TYR A 185 -9.24 -1.68 13.80
C TYR A 185 -8.17 -0.87 13.06
N ASN A 186 -8.48 -0.14 12.00
CA ASN A 186 -7.54 0.78 11.36
C ASN A 186 -7.09 1.86 12.35
N GLU A 187 -8.05 2.46 13.08
CA GLU A 187 -7.76 3.45 14.12
C GLU A 187 -6.96 2.86 15.28
N LEU A 188 -7.35 1.68 15.74
CA LEU A 188 -6.69 1.01 16.86
C LEU A 188 -5.32 0.44 16.47
N GLY A 189 -5.08 0.11 15.20
CA GLY A 189 -3.81 -0.38 14.68
C GLY A 189 -2.71 0.68 14.73
N GLN A 190 -3.08 1.95 14.74
CA GLN A 190 -2.14 3.07 14.84
C GLN A 190 -1.57 3.26 16.26
N LEU A 191 -2.17 2.64 17.27
CA LEU A 191 -1.72 2.73 18.67
C LEU A 191 -0.48 1.86 18.88
N ILE A 192 0.61 2.49 19.31
CA ILE A 192 1.87 1.81 19.66
C ILE A 192 2.16 2.06 21.12
N PRO A 193 2.11 1.04 21.99
CA PRO A 193 2.56 1.21 23.38
C PRO A 193 4.01 1.72 23.41
N ILE A 194 4.28 2.74 24.22
CA ILE A 194 5.63 3.25 24.44
C ILE A 194 5.94 3.29 25.95
N PRO A 195 7.21 3.05 26.35
CA PRO A 195 7.54 2.78 27.75
C PRO A 195 7.40 4.00 28.64
N GLN A 196 6.22 4.25 29.18
CA GLN A 196 5.93 5.38 30.07
C GLN A 196 6.92 5.47 31.22
N GLN A 197 7.26 4.31 31.82
CA GLN A 197 8.20 4.22 32.93
C GLN A 197 9.66 4.61 32.61
N ALA A 198 9.96 4.88 31.34
CA ALA A 198 11.28 5.30 30.89
C ALA A 198 11.26 6.67 30.18
N TRP A 199 10.16 6.99 29.48
CA TRP A 199 10.10 8.13 28.56
C TRP A 199 9.32 9.34 29.09
N ASP A 200 8.50 9.19 30.12
CA ASP A 200 7.69 10.29 30.65
C ASP A 200 8.56 11.26 31.47
N LYS A 201 9.34 12.05 30.75
CA LYS A 201 10.31 13.01 31.24
C LYS A 201 10.22 14.33 30.47
N GLU A 202 10.53 15.44 31.14
CA GLU A 202 10.64 16.75 30.50
C GLU A 202 12.10 17.14 30.11
N SER A 203 13.10 16.34 30.53
CA SER A 203 14.51 16.53 30.22
C SER A 203 15.32 15.24 30.41
N ALA A 204 16.53 15.18 29.84
CA ALA A 204 17.41 13.99 29.90
C ALA A 204 17.77 13.60 31.35
N SER A 205 18.07 14.57 32.22
CA SER A 205 18.41 14.37 33.62
C SER A 205 17.19 14.39 34.58
N GLY A 206 16.01 14.72 34.06
CA GLY A 206 14.78 14.78 34.84
C GLY A 206 14.29 13.40 35.29
N PRO A 207 13.54 13.34 36.40
CA PRO A 207 12.91 12.10 36.82
C PRO A 207 11.81 11.68 35.86
N VAL A 208 11.51 10.39 35.83
CA VAL A 208 10.27 9.88 35.21
C VAL A 208 9.09 10.30 36.09
N GLY A 209 8.01 10.77 35.46
CA GLY A 209 6.82 11.23 36.19
C GLY A 209 5.52 10.69 35.61
N SER A 210 4.50 11.53 35.67
CA SER A 210 3.20 11.37 35.03
C SER A 210 2.82 12.71 34.39
N TYR A 211 3.79 13.30 33.70
CA TYR A 211 3.65 14.64 33.11
C TYR A 211 2.63 14.65 31.98
N ASP A 212 2.56 13.57 31.21
CA ASP A 212 1.65 13.38 30.09
C ASP A 212 0.15 13.43 30.46
N LEU A 213 -0.18 13.28 31.74
CA LEU A 213 -1.58 13.34 32.21
C LEU A 213 -2.19 14.75 32.12
N THR A 214 -1.39 15.76 31.82
CA THR A 214 -1.87 17.11 31.50
C THR A 214 -1.48 17.50 30.08
N PRO A 215 -2.31 18.25 29.33
CA PRO A 215 -1.96 18.66 27.97
C PRO A 215 -0.64 19.44 27.89
N ALA A 216 -0.36 20.30 28.89
CA ALA A 216 0.88 21.06 28.95
C ALA A 216 2.10 20.17 29.22
N GLY A 217 1.97 19.19 30.11
CA GLY A 217 3.03 18.23 30.40
C GLY A 217 3.27 17.29 29.23
N ALA A 218 2.22 16.74 28.61
CA ALA A 218 2.33 15.91 27.40
C ALA A 218 3.09 16.62 26.29
N LYS A 219 2.79 17.91 26.07
CA LYS A 219 3.50 18.72 25.06
C LYS A 219 4.99 18.89 25.38
N LYS A 220 5.36 19.06 26.66
CA LYS A 220 6.77 19.16 27.05
C LYS A 220 7.50 17.82 26.91
N VAL A 221 6.85 16.71 27.29
CA VAL A 221 7.41 15.36 27.13
C VAL A 221 7.62 15.07 25.65
N TYR A 222 6.62 15.34 24.81
CA TYR A 222 6.76 15.17 23.37
C TYR A 222 7.92 16.01 22.80
N ALA A 223 8.01 17.30 23.17
CA ALA A 223 9.09 18.18 22.72
C ALA A 223 10.48 17.69 23.16
N PHE A 224 10.59 17.12 24.36
CA PHE A 224 11.82 16.47 24.84
C PHE A 224 12.16 15.26 23.98
N LEU A 225 11.24 14.33 23.76
CA LEU A 225 11.47 13.12 22.96
C LEU A 225 11.79 13.47 21.50
N ALA A 226 11.08 14.43 20.90
CA ALA A 226 11.36 14.94 19.57
C ALA A 226 12.77 15.58 19.45
N THR A 227 13.25 16.22 20.51
CA THR A 227 14.63 16.72 20.57
C THR A 227 15.64 15.58 20.61
N GLN A 228 15.39 14.51 21.38
CA GLN A 228 16.24 13.33 21.43
C GLN A 228 16.26 12.58 20.10
N ASN A 229 15.13 12.54 19.41
CA ASN A 229 15.01 11.91 18.09
C ASN A 229 15.86 12.60 17.00
N LYS A 230 16.13 13.90 17.11
CA LYS A 230 16.96 14.64 16.14
C LYS A 230 18.45 14.27 16.17
N ASP A 231 18.92 13.67 17.26
CA ASP A 231 20.31 13.27 17.40
C ASP A 231 20.54 11.82 16.95
N LEU A 232 20.61 11.64 15.63
CA LEU A 232 20.82 10.36 14.99
C LEU A 232 22.05 9.62 15.53
N SER A 233 23.11 10.35 15.92
CA SER A 233 24.35 9.76 16.42
C SER A 233 24.18 8.96 17.71
N THR A 234 23.09 9.21 18.43
CA THR A 234 22.80 8.56 19.72
C THR A 234 21.79 7.40 19.62
N TYR A 235 21.24 7.10 18.46
CA TYR A 235 20.16 6.10 18.33
C TYR A 235 20.49 4.74 18.97
N ALA A 236 21.69 4.23 18.78
CA ALA A 236 22.12 2.96 19.36
C ALA A 236 22.55 3.05 20.83
N THR A 237 22.78 4.26 21.37
CA THR A 237 23.39 4.45 22.72
C THR A 237 22.50 5.18 23.71
N ASN A 238 21.50 5.94 23.24
CA ASN A 238 20.57 6.65 24.13
C ASN A 238 19.70 5.65 24.89
N PRO A 239 19.70 5.66 26.24
CA PRO A 239 18.93 4.72 27.05
C PRO A 239 17.42 4.74 26.77
N LEU A 240 16.86 5.85 26.28
CA LEU A 240 15.46 5.93 25.89
C LEU A 240 15.12 4.86 24.85
N TRP A 241 15.89 4.80 23.78
CA TRP A 241 15.63 3.90 22.64
C TRP A 241 15.99 2.44 22.92
N GLN A 242 16.54 2.15 24.09
CA GLN A 242 16.91 0.80 24.50
C GLN A 242 15.80 0.04 25.25
N VAL A 243 14.69 0.72 25.60
CA VAL A 243 13.52 0.08 26.21
C VAL A 243 12.49 -0.22 25.12
N VAL A 244 12.43 -1.48 24.73
CA VAL A 244 11.64 -1.97 23.58
C VAL A 244 10.80 -3.18 23.99
N ASP A 245 9.66 -3.41 23.35
CA ASP A 245 8.81 -4.59 23.51
C ASP A 245 8.73 -5.46 22.25
N GLY A 246 9.30 -4.97 21.13
CA GLY A 246 9.46 -5.72 19.89
C GLY A 246 10.56 -6.78 19.96
N PRO A 247 10.71 -7.60 18.89
CA PRO A 247 11.65 -8.72 18.84
C PRO A 247 13.13 -8.31 18.77
N TRP A 248 13.44 -7.05 18.46
CA TRP A 248 14.79 -6.60 18.18
C TRP A 248 15.17 -5.33 18.96
N LYS A 249 16.46 -5.20 19.25
CA LYS A 249 17.07 -4.01 19.87
C LYS A 249 18.16 -3.47 18.98
N LEU A 250 18.15 -2.16 18.74
CA LEU A 250 19.20 -1.47 18.01
C LEU A 250 20.51 -1.46 18.83
N THR A 251 21.62 -1.90 18.22
CA THR A 251 22.93 -1.97 18.89
C THR A 251 24.03 -1.21 18.15
N SER A 252 23.84 -0.93 16.85
CA SER A 252 24.73 -0.08 16.06
C SER A 252 23.91 0.70 15.06
N PHE A 253 24.28 1.94 14.86
CA PHE A 253 23.66 2.82 13.88
C PHE A 253 24.70 3.76 13.28
N VAL A 254 24.65 3.93 11.95
CA VAL A 254 25.53 4.83 11.20
C VAL A 254 24.70 6.00 10.69
N ALA A 255 24.80 7.14 11.38
CA ALA A 255 23.96 8.32 11.11
C ALA A 255 24.09 8.87 9.67
N SER A 256 25.24 8.66 9.00
CA SER A 256 25.48 9.17 7.64
C SER A 256 24.84 8.33 6.54
N THR A 257 24.56 7.05 6.78
CA THR A 257 23.98 6.12 5.80
C THR A 257 22.61 5.59 6.22
N GLY A 258 22.29 5.62 7.52
CA GLY A 258 21.10 4.97 8.06
C GLY A 258 21.27 3.47 8.30
N ASP A 259 22.48 2.91 8.09
CA ASP A 259 22.73 1.51 8.35
C ASP A 259 22.51 1.17 9.82
N ALA A 260 21.76 0.11 10.07
CA ALA A 260 21.39 -0.31 11.41
C ALA A 260 21.75 -1.77 11.66
N THR A 261 22.14 -2.06 12.91
CA THR A 261 22.34 -3.44 13.38
C THR A 261 21.51 -3.69 14.64
N TYR A 262 20.75 -4.74 14.60
CA TYR A 262 19.87 -5.17 15.68
C TYR A 262 20.30 -6.52 16.22
N VAL A 263 20.03 -6.74 17.53
CA VAL A 263 20.14 -8.04 18.18
C VAL A 263 18.79 -8.44 18.77
N ARG A 264 18.58 -9.73 19.00
CA ARG A 264 17.32 -10.22 19.59
C ARG A 264 17.05 -9.58 20.94
N ASN A 265 15.82 -9.15 21.14
CA ASN A 265 15.30 -8.81 22.47
C ASN A 265 14.92 -10.10 23.21
N ALA A 266 15.69 -10.47 24.24
CA ALA A 266 15.44 -11.67 25.02
C ALA A 266 14.11 -11.63 25.83
N ALA A 267 13.56 -10.43 26.05
CA ALA A 267 12.28 -10.23 26.76
C ALA A 267 11.07 -10.25 25.81
N PHE A 268 11.28 -10.33 24.49
CA PHE A 268 10.19 -10.36 23.54
C PHE A 268 9.19 -11.49 23.84
N SER A 269 7.92 -11.14 23.91
CA SER A 269 6.85 -12.04 24.39
C SER A 269 5.95 -12.54 23.26
N GLY A 270 6.13 -12.04 22.02
CA GLY A 270 5.40 -12.45 20.84
C GLY A 270 5.97 -13.71 20.17
N PRO A 271 5.41 -14.11 19.01
CA PRO A 271 5.89 -15.25 18.25
C PRO A 271 7.32 -15.05 17.76
N ALA A 272 8.18 -16.04 17.95
CA ALA A 272 9.57 -15.99 17.49
C ALA A 272 10.09 -17.41 17.25
N THR A 273 9.92 -17.91 16.02
CA THR A 273 10.29 -19.29 15.66
C THR A 273 11.66 -19.42 15.01
N GLY A 274 12.29 -18.28 14.66
CA GLY A 274 13.58 -18.24 13.97
C GLY A 274 14.79 -18.47 14.87
N ALA A 275 15.97 -18.41 14.28
CA ALA A 275 17.23 -18.71 14.96
C ALA A 275 18.37 -17.74 14.65
N ILE A 276 18.19 -16.72 13.78
CA ILE A 276 19.22 -15.70 13.56
C ILE A 276 19.48 -14.92 14.85
N HIS A 277 20.74 -14.51 15.05
CA HIS A 277 21.15 -13.77 16.25
C HIS A 277 21.07 -12.26 16.06
N SER A 278 21.41 -11.79 14.87
CA SER A 278 21.41 -10.36 14.53
C SER A 278 20.82 -10.11 13.16
N LEU A 279 20.37 -8.88 12.97
CA LEU A 279 19.84 -8.35 11.74
C LEU A 279 20.62 -7.09 11.38
N ARG A 280 21.05 -6.96 10.14
CA ARG A 280 21.59 -5.73 9.58
C ARG A 280 20.65 -5.21 8.52
N VAL A 281 20.37 -3.92 8.55
CA VAL A 281 19.61 -3.20 7.52
C VAL A 281 20.57 -2.20 6.89
N LEU A 282 20.75 -2.29 5.58
CA LEU A 282 21.70 -1.48 4.81
C LEU A 282 20.98 -0.61 3.82
N SER A 283 21.33 0.66 3.75
CA SER A 283 20.87 1.61 2.76
C SER A 283 21.82 1.67 1.56
N PHE A 284 21.27 1.90 0.37
CA PHE A 284 22.03 2.01 -0.87
C PHE A 284 21.71 3.31 -1.60
N THR A 285 22.70 3.82 -2.34
CA THR A 285 22.55 5.07 -3.10
C THR A 285 22.03 4.85 -4.52
N SER A 286 22.04 3.60 -5.01
CA SER A 286 21.52 3.22 -6.33
C SER A 286 21.23 1.72 -6.38
N ASP A 287 20.35 1.32 -7.31
CA ASP A 287 20.08 -0.08 -7.63
C ASP A 287 21.35 -0.84 -8.01
N ASP A 288 22.23 -0.22 -8.82
CA ASP A 288 23.51 -0.84 -9.21
C ASP A 288 24.40 -1.14 -7.99
N ALA A 289 24.43 -0.26 -6.99
CA ALA A 289 25.24 -0.47 -5.79
C ALA A 289 24.71 -1.64 -4.95
N GLU A 290 23.38 -1.74 -4.80
CA GLU A 290 22.73 -2.88 -4.15
C GLU A 290 22.99 -4.17 -4.94
N PHE A 291 22.71 -4.18 -6.23
CA PHE A 291 22.81 -5.35 -7.09
C PHE A 291 24.25 -5.89 -7.17
N ASN A 292 25.24 -5.00 -7.29
CA ASN A 292 26.65 -5.40 -7.21
C ASN A 292 27.01 -5.99 -5.84
N SER A 293 26.44 -5.45 -4.75
CA SER A 293 26.62 -6.01 -3.41
C SER A 293 25.95 -7.37 -3.25
N LEU A 294 24.76 -7.55 -3.83
CA LEU A 294 24.03 -8.84 -3.87
C LEU A 294 24.87 -9.92 -4.56
N LEU A 295 25.46 -9.58 -5.72
CA LEU A 295 26.28 -10.50 -6.53
C LEU A 295 27.69 -10.74 -5.97
N SER A 296 28.21 -9.85 -5.10
CA SER A 296 29.47 -10.04 -4.43
C SER A 296 29.28 -10.98 -3.25
N SER A 297 29.79 -12.20 -3.37
CA SER A 297 29.74 -13.32 -2.42
C SER A 297 29.34 -12.99 -0.96
N GLY A 298 28.05 -13.08 -0.64
CA GLY A 298 27.56 -13.25 0.74
C GLY A 298 27.27 -11.99 1.55
N GLY A 299 27.29 -10.80 0.95
CA GLY A 299 27.05 -9.55 1.68
C GLY A 299 25.58 -9.34 2.06
N ILE A 300 24.65 -9.67 1.17
CA ILE A 300 23.21 -9.48 1.35
C ILE A 300 22.53 -10.83 1.47
N SER A 301 21.67 -10.97 2.50
CA SER A 301 20.87 -12.18 2.71
C SER A 301 19.48 -12.05 2.10
N TYR A 302 18.98 -10.83 2.04
CA TYR A 302 17.68 -10.46 1.50
C TYR A 302 17.82 -9.10 0.82
N GLY A 303 17.85 -9.13 -0.49
CA GLY A 303 17.89 -7.99 -1.38
C GLY A 303 16.89 -8.16 -2.52
N TYR A 304 17.18 -7.56 -3.65
CA TYR A 304 16.30 -7.60 -4.81
C TYR A 304 17.08 -7.58 -6.13
N VAL A 305 16.39 -7.94 -7.20
CA VAL A 305 16.84 -7.72 -8.57
C VAL A 305 16.16 -6.45 -9.06
N PRO A 306 16.88 -5.41 -9.46
CA PRO A 306 16.28 -4.22 -10.05
C PRO A 306 15.38 -4.59 -11.25
N PHE A 307 14.26 -3.91 -11.44
CA PHE A 307 13.35 -4.21 -12.55
C PHE A 307 14.04 -4.10 -13.92
N ASN A 308 14.97 -3.15 -14.07
CA ASN A 308 15.77 -3.00 -15.29
C ASN A 308 16.72 -4.19 -15.54
N ASP A 309 17.08 -4.92 -14.48
CA ASP A 309 17.94 -6.09 -14.52
C ASP A 309 17.18 -7.42 -14.39
N ALA A 310 15.85 -7.39 -14.62
CA ALA A 310 15.00 -8.59 -14.53
C ALA A 310 15.51 -9.77 -15.37
N ALA A 311 16.25 -9.53 -16.43
CA ALA A 311 16.89 -10.56 -17.25
C ALA A 311 18.03 -11.32 -16.48
N GLU A 312 18.62 -10.72 -15.46
CA GLU A 312 19.73 -11.29 -14.67
C GLU A 312 19.28 -12.28 -13.58
N GLN A 313 17.97 -12.51 -13.43
CA GLN A 313 17.41 -13.42 -12.41
C GLN A 313 18.02 -14.83 -12.47
N GLY A 314 18.30 -15.32 -13.69
CA GLY A 314 18.95 -16.62 -13.87
C GLY A 314 20.35 -16.67 -13.24
N ARG A 315 21.11 -15.60 -13.31
CA ARG A 315 22.42 -15.44 -12.66
C ARG A 315 22.26 -15.42 -11.14
N VAL A 316 21.36 -14.57 -10.62
CA VAL A 316 21.09 -14.46 -9.18
C VAL A 316 20.67 -15.82 -8.59
N THR A 317 19.83 -16.56 -9.32
CA THR A 317 19.44 -17.93 -8.92
C THR A 317 20.64 -18.89 -8.94
N SER A 318 21.53 -18.79 -9.94
CA SER A 318 22.74 -19.61 -10.01
C SER A 318 23.72 -19.30 -8.88
N ASP A 319 23.73 -18.07 -8.37
CA ASP A 319 24.52 -17.64 -7.21
C ASP A 319 23.88 -18.08 -5.86
N GLY A 320 22.81 -18.87 -5.92
CA GLY A 320 22.20 -19.52 -4.75
C GLY A 320 21.10 -18.73 -4.07
N TYR A 321 20.51 -17.74 -4.74
CA TYR A 321 19.36 -17.00 -4.26
C TYR A 321 18.04 -17.61 -4.78
N THR A 322 17.00 -17.48 -3.98
CA THR A 322 15.61 -17.68 -4.43
C THR A 322 15.08 -16.33 -4.88
N VAL A 323 14.59 -16.26 -6.11
CA VAL A 323 14.03 -15.04 -6.67
C VAL A 323 12.51 -15.19 -6.77
N ALA A 324 11.75 -14.22 -6.26
CA ALA A 324 10.30 -14.21 -6.32
C ALA A 324 9.73 -12.79 -6.28
N ALA A 325 8.54 -12.61 -6.84
CA ALA A 325 7.77 -11.39 -6.72
C ALA A 325 7.38 -11.12 -5.25
N TRP A 326 7.38 -9.86 -4.86
CA TRP A 326 6.75 -9.38 -3.63
C TRP A 326 5.55 -8.49 -3.97
N PRO A 327 4.32 -9.02 -3.99
CA PRO A 327 3.14 -8.24 -4.31
C PRO A 327 2.87 -7.16 -3.27
N THR A 328 2.49 -5.98 -3.72
CA THR A 328 2.09 -4.85 -2.88
C THR A 328 0.57 -4.82 -2.70
N TRP A 329 0.09 -4.49 -1.51
CA TRP A 329 -1.32 -4.22 -1.24
C TRP A 329 -1.65 -2.77 -1.64
N GLY A 330 -1.98 -2.56 -2.92
CA GLY A 330 -2.18 -1.23 -3.49
C GLY A 330 -2.96 -1.24 -4.80
N ILE A 331 -3.26 -0.04 -5.28
CA ILE A 331 -3.92 0.23 -6.55
C ILE A 331 -3.13 1.28 -7.33
N THR A 332 -3.01 1.12 -8.63
CA THR A 332 -2.37 2.09 -9.52
C THR A 332 -3.38 2.67 -10.50
N TYR A 333 -3.23 3.95 -10.80
CA TYR A 333 -4.21 4.68 -11.60
C TYR A 333 -3.61 5.89 -12.33
N ILE A 334 -4.29 6.32 -13.40
CA ILE A 334 -4.13 7.65 -13.99
C ILE A 334 -5.20 8.55 -13.39
N ASN A 335 -4.80 9.64 -12.76
CA ASN A 335 -5.73 10.61 -12.21
C ASN A 335 -6.29 11.53 -13.30
N LEU A 336 -7.57 11.90 -13.19
CA LEU A 336 -8.32 12.74 -14.11
C LEU A 336 -8.71 14.04 -13.42
N ASN A 337 -8.40 15.21 -14.00
CA ASN A 337 -8.84 16.48 -13.43
C ASN A 337 -10.24 16.88 -13.94
N PHE A 338 -11.27 16.58 -13.16
CA PHE A 338 -12.66 16.86 -13.48
C PHE A 338 -13.02 18.36 -13.49
N ALA A 339 -12.15 19.21 -12.98
CA ALA A 339 -12.34 20.65 -12.88
C ALA A 339 -11.45 21.47 -13.83
N SER A 340 -10.57 20.83 -14.61
CA SER A 340 -9.69 21.51 -15.58
C SER A 340 -10.46 22.00 -16.81
N PRO A 341 -10.59 23.31 -17.06
CA PRO A 341 -11.27 23.82 -18.28
C PRO A 341 -10.41 23.65 -19.53
N PRO A 342 -11.00 23.29 -20.70
CA PRO A 342 -12.39 22.90 -20.91
C PRO A 342 -12.64 21.40 -20.69
N VAL A 343 -11.59 20.59 -20.52
CA VAL A 343 -11.62 19.12 -20.60
C VAL A 343 -12.35 18.46 -19.44
N GLY A 344 -12.49 19.12 -18.32
CA GLY A 344 -13.22 18.59 -17.17
C GLY A 344 -14.66 18.18 -17.52
N SER A 345 -15.33 18.91 -18.42
CA SER A 345 -16.66 18.54 -18.92
C SER A 345 -16.63 17.21 -19.68
N ILE A 346 -15.55 16.92 -20.40
CA ILE A 346 -15.35 15.68 -21.13
C ILE A 346 -15.13 14.53 -20.13
N PHE A 347 -14.26 14.70 -19.11
CA PHE A 347 -14.02 13.67 -18.11
C PHE A 347 -15.25 13.38 -17.23
N LYS A 348 -16.17 14.31 -17.06
CA LYS A 348 -17.46 14.08 -16.37
C LYS A 348 -18.37 13.10 -17.12
N GLN A 349 -18.15 12.90 -18.44
CA GLN A 349 -18.93 11.92 -19.22
C GLN A 349 -18.41 10.50 -18.95
N LEU A 350 -19.21 9.66 -18.30
CA LEU A 350 -18.82 8.29 -17.96
C LEU A 350 -18.38 7.49 -19.18
N TYR A 351 -19.11 7.59 -20.32
CA TYR A 351 -18.76 6.85 -21.54
C TYR A 351 -17.37 7.21 -22.08
N VAL A 352 -16.87 8.44 -21.85
CA VAL A 352 -15.50 8.81 -22.23
C VAL A 352 -14.50 8.06 -21.36
N ARG A 353 -14.68 8.04 -20.05
CA ARG A 353 -13.83 7.28 -19.13
C ARG A 353 -13.85 5.77 -19.46
N GLN A 354 -15.03 5.23 -19.78
CA GLN A 354 -15.18 3.84 -20.24
C GLN A 354 -14.41 3.59 -21.54
N ALA A 355 -14.52 4.48 -22.53
CA ALA A 355 -13.75 4.38 -23.77
C ALA A 355 -12.25 4.43 -23.50
N MET A 356 -11.79 5.34 -22.64
CA MET A 356 -10.37 5.43 -22.26
C MET A 356 -9.91 4.16 -21.53
N GLN A 357 -10.71 3.59 -20.62
CA GLN A 357 -10.35 2.35 -19.91
C GLN A 357 -10.26 1.14 -20.85
N HIS A 358 -11.13 1.03 -21.86
CA HIS A 358 -11.05 0.00 -22.90
C HIS A 358 -9.79 0.08 -23.77
N LEU A 359 -9.05 1.20 -23.73
CA LEU A 359 -7.78 1.36 -24.45
C LEU A 359 -6.56 0.98 -23.61
N ILE A 360 -6.72 0.64 -22.35
CA ILE A 360 -5.63 0.27 -21.45
C ILE A 360 -5.45 -1.25 -21.43
N ASN A 361 -4.36 -1.73 -22.04
CA ASN A 361 -4.03 -3.15 -22.11
C ASN A 361 -3.21 -3.60 -20.89
N GLN A 362 -3.82 -3.65 -19.71
CA GLN A 362 -3.11 -3.99 -18.47
C GLN A 362 -2.35 -5.32 -18.58
N ALA A 363 -2.95 -6.37 -19.13
CA ALA A 363 -2.28 -7.67 -19.29
C ALA A 363 -1.06 -7.58 -20.21
N GLY A 364 -1.16 -6.79 -21.31
CA GLY A 364 -0.03 -6.54 -22.20
C GLY A 364 1.09 -5.76 -21.51
N TYR A 365 0.76 -4.78 -20.69
CA TYR A 365 1.74 -3.97 -19.93
C TYR A 365 2.45 -4.82 -18.87
N ILE A 366 1.72 -5.62 -18.10
CA ILE A 366 2.31 -6.55 -17.11
C ILE A 366 3.30 -7.49 -17.80
N SER A 367 2.94 -8.05 -18.94
CA SER A 367 3.82 -8.99 -19.66
C SER A 367 5.03 -8.31 -20.31
N ALA A 368 4.84 -7.17 -20.98
CA ALA A 368 5.86 -6.55 -21.82
C ALA A 368 6.77 -5.59 -21.07
N PHE A 369 6.24 -4.83 -20.12
CA PHE A 369 6.95 -3.73 -19.45
C PHE A 369 7.28 -4.03 -18.00
N LEU A 370 6.40 -4.78 -17.31
CA LEU A 370 6.63 -5.20 -15.92
C LEU A 370 7.23 -6.60 -15.82
N HIS A 371 7.57 -7.24 -16.94
CA HIS A 371 8.20 -8.57 -16.99
C HIS A 371 7.45 -9.65 -16.20
N GLY A 372 6.12 -9.49 -16.01
CA GLY A 372 5.28 -10.37 -15.19
C GLY A 372 5.24 -10.00 -13.71
N TYR A 373 5.93 -8.94 -13.28
CA TYR A 373 5.96 -8.46 -11.90
C TYR A 373 4.98 -7.31 -11.68
N GLY A 374 3.72 -7.64 -11.74
CA GLY A 374 2.62 -6.70 -11.52
C GLY A 374 1.28 -7.40 -11.58
N ASN A 375 0.27 -6.73 -11.06
CA ASN A 375 -1.08 -7.24 -10.93
C ASN A 375 -2.09 -6.26 -11.55
N PRO A 376 -3.18 -6.73 -12.16
CA PRO A 376 -4.18 -5.82 -12.71
C PRO A 376 -4.95 -5.11 -11.60
N THR A 377 -5.43 -3.90 -11.88
CA THR A 377 -6.34 -3.12 -11.02
C THR A 377 -7.66 -2.91 -11.75
N TYR A 378 -8.80 -3.26 -11.12
CA TYR A 378 -10.13 -3.12 -11.73
C TYR A 378 -11.08 -2.23 -10.92
N GLY A 379 -10.61 -1.66 -9.84
CA GLY A 379 -11.41 -0.82 -8.95
C GLY A 379 -10.61 -0.40 -7.72
N PRO A 380 -11.27 0.17 -6.71
CA PRO A 380 -10.59 0.76 -5.54
C PRO A 380 -10.00 -0.25 -4.56
N VAL A 381 -10.26 -1.56 -4.73
CA VAL A 381 -9.73 -2.61 -3.84
C VAL A 381 -8.72 -3.47 -4.61
N PRO A 382 -7.51 -3.72 -4.07
CA PRO A 382 -6.51 -4.57 -4.72
C PRO A 382 -7.00 -5.99 -4.99
N LEU A 383 -6.62 -6.56 -6.13
CA LEU A 383 -6.97 -7.92 -6.50
C LEU A 383 -6.03 -8.96 -5.87
N VAL A 384 -4.79 -8.59 -5.60
CA VAL A 384 -3.72 -9.48 -5.12
C VAL A 384 -3.05 -8.88 -3.88
N PRO A 385 -2.87 -9.70 -2.83
CA PRO A 385 -3.48 -11.02 -2.64
C PRO A 385 -5.00 -10.95 -2.49
N SER A 386 -5.68 -12.03 -2.77
CA SER A 386 -7.14 -12.10 -2.53
C SER A 386 -7.44 -11.92 -1.05
N SER A 387 -8.38 -11.04 -0.74
CA SER A 387 -8.74 -10.66 0.63
C SER A 387 -10.25 -10.70 0.85
N GLN A 388 -10.67 -10.63 2.12
CA GLN A 388 -12.08 -10.46 2.48
C GLN A 388 -12.65 -9.10 2.03
N PHE A 389 -11.81 -8.12 1.77
CA PHE A 389 -12.24 -6.80 1.32
C PHE A 389 -12.70 -6.79 -0.15
N LEU A 390 -12.33 -7.79 -0.95
CA LEU A 390 -12.59 -7.81 -2.38
C LEU A 390 -13.92 -8.50 -2.73
N SER A 391 -14.85 -7.75 -3.33
CA SER A 391 -16.13 -8.28 -3.80
C SER A 391 -15.96 -9.26 -4.97
N SER A 392 -16.93 -10.17 -5.11
CA SER A 392 -16.96 -11.08 -6.26
C SER A 392 -17.19 -10.36 -7.59
N THR A 393 -17.84 -9.19 -7.58
CA THR A 393 -18.13 -8.38 -8.77
C THR A 393 -16.89 -7.62 -9.23
N GLN A 394 -16.16 -6.97 -8.33
CA GLN A 394 -14.96 -6.21 -8.71
C GLN A 394 -13.84 -7.11 -9.25
N LYS A 395 -13.80 -8.40 -8.86
CA LYS A 395 -12.88 -9.38 -9.46
C LYS A 395 -13.01 -9.48 -10.98
N LEU A 396 -14.19 -9.15 -11.52
CA LEU A 396 -14.45 -9.19 -12.94
C LEU A 396 -14.10 -7.81 -13.52
N ASN A 397 -13.24 -7.79 -14.55
CA ASN A 397 -12.91 -6.55 -15.24
C ASN A 397 -14.15 -6.01 -15.98
N PRO A 398 -14.74 -4.87 -15.56
CA PRO A 398 -15.91 -4.34 -16.24
C PRO A 398 -15.58 -3.73 -17.61
N TYR A 399 -14.30 -3.38 -17.86
CA TYR A 399 -13.83 -2.71 -19.07
C TYR A 399 -12.56 -3.39 -19.59
N PRO A 400 -12.65 -4.62 -20.14
CA PRO A 400 -11.50 -5.30 -20.73
C PRO A 400 -10.96 -4.51 -21.92
N TYR A 401 -9.69 -4.70 -22.23
CA TYR A 401 -9.06 -4.07 -23.40
C TYR A 401 -9.81 -4.43 -24.68
N ASP A 402 -10.45 -3.43 -25.28
CA ASP A 402 -11.22 -3.54 -26.52
C ASP A 402 -11.26 -2.17 -27.22
N PRO A 403 -10.28 -1.87 -28.09
CA PRO A 403 -10.26 -0.62 -28.86
C PRO A 403 -11.51 -0.42 -29.72
N SER A 404 -12.15 -1.51 -30.18
CA SER A 404 -13.36 -1.42 -30.99
C SER A 404 -14.56 -0.96 -30.16
N ALA A 405 -14.68 -1.42 -28.94
CA ALA A 405 -15.68 -0.94 -27.99
C ALA A 405 -15.48 0.55 -27.68
N ALA A 406 -14.24 0.99 -27.45
CA ALA A 406 -13.90 2.38 -27.20
C ALA A 406 -14.37 3.30 -28.34
N VAL A 407 -13.99 2.97 -29.60
CA VAL A 407 -14.40 3.72 -30.80
C VAL A 407 -15.92 3.71 -30.96
N SER A 408 -16.57 2.59 -30.69
CA SER A 408 -18.04 2.46 -30.79
C SER A 408 -18.77 3.33 -29.78
N LEU A 409 -18.28 3.39 -28.53
CA LEU A 409 -18.80 4.29 -27.50
C LEU A 409 -18.71 5.76 -27.91
N LEU A 410 -17.54 6.21 -28.34
CA LEU A 410 -17.33 7.60 -28.75
C LEU A 410 -18.24 7.96 -29.93
N ARG A 411 -18.32 7.10 -30.95
CA ARG A 411 -19.19 7.30 -32.10
C ARG A 411 -20.69 7.37 -31.73
N ALA A 412 -21.14 6.51 -30.85
CA ALA A 412 -22.52 6.48 -30.36
C ALA A 412 -22.91 7.79 -29.68
N HIS A 413 -21.95 8.44 -28.99
CA HIS A 413 -22.14 9.68 -28.27
C HIS A 413 -21.74 10.94 -29.09
N GLY A 414 -21.85 10.92 -30.43
CA GLY A 414 -21.75 12.11 -31.25
C GLY A 414 -20.35 12.61 -31.53
N TRP A 415 -19.33 11.77 -31.33
CA TRP A 415 -17.97 12.09 -31.76
C TRP A 415 -17.71 11.61 -33.21
N LYS A 416 -17.14 12.48 -34.03
CA LYS A 416 -16.59 12.12 -35.35
C LYS A 416 -15.21 11.54 -35.12
N ILE A 417 -15.08 10.25 -35.43
CA ILE A 417 -13.84 9.50 -35.22
C ILE A 417 -12.77 9.90 -36.22
N VAL A 418 -11.56 10.21 -35.74
CA VAL A 418 -10.41 10.67 -36.53
C VAL A 418 -9.16 9.89 -36.06
N PRO A 419 -8.97 8.64 -36.54
CA PRO A 419 -7.82 7.83 -36.17
C PRO A 419 -6.50 8.53 -36.50
N GLY A 420 -5.56 8.55 -35.53
CA GLY A 420 -4.30 9.30 -35.67
C GLY A 420 -4.42 10.82 -35.48
N GLY A 421 -5.65 11.31 -35.25
CA GLY A 421 -5.97 12.71 -34.96
C GLY A 421 -6.78 12.83 -33.66
N ALA A 422 -7.47 13.94 -33.50
CA ALA A 422 -8.39 14.14 -32.39
C ALA A 422 -9.84 14.04 -32.83
N ASP A 423 -10.63 13.20 -32.21
CA ASP A 423 -12.07 13.11 -32.40
C ASP A 423 -12.72 14.46 -32.09
N VAL A 424 -13.75 14.78 -32.85
CA VAL A 424 -14.42 16.08 -32.78
C VAL A 424 -15.88 15.89 -32.41
N CYS A 425 -16.37 16.64 -31.42
CA CYS A 425 -17.79 16.66 -31.08
C CYS A 425 -18.60 17.25 -32.25
N VAL A 426 -19.49 16.46 -32.83
CA VAL A 426 -20.40 16.90 -33.93
C VAL A 426 -21.86 16.89 -33.50
N ARG A 427 -22.17 16.35 -32.31
CA ARG A 427 -23.51 16.39 -31.73
C ARG A 427 -23.44 16.89 -30.28
N PRO A 428 -23.28 18.22 -30.07
CA PRO A 428 -23.35 18.78 -28.72
C PRO A 428 -24.77 18.65 -28.15
N GLY A 429 -24.89 18.45 -26.86
CA GLY A 429 -26.18 18.29 -26.17
C GLY A 429 -26.09 17.34 -24.98
N THR A 430 -27.25 16.96 -24.44
CA THR A 430 -27.34 16.18 -23.21
C THR A 430 -28.18 14.90 -23.36
N THR A 431 -28.57 14.55 -24.58
CA THR A 431 -29.23 13.25 -24.82
C THR A 431 -28.22 12.11 -24.81
N ALA A 432 -28.69 10.88 -24.69
CA ALA A 432 -27.83 9.70 -24.64
C ALA A 432 -26.95 9.51 -25.90
N SER A 433 -27.22 10.20 -27.00
CA SER A 433 -26.42 10.14 -28.22
C SER A 433 -25.52 11.37 -28.43
N ASP A 434 -25.56 12.34 -27.54
CA ASP A 434 -24.80 13.60 -27.65
C ASP A 434 -23.46 13.52 -26.89
N CYS A 435 -22.54 14.46 -27.18
CA CYS A 435 -21.21 14.51 -26.54
C CYS A 435 -21.29 14.76 -25.03
N GLY A 436 -22.38 15.36 -24.54
CA GLY A 436 -22.64 15.56 -23.11
C GLY A 436 -22.65 17.01 -22.68
N ALA A 437 -23.07 17.21 -21.44
CA ALA A 437 -23.22 18.53 -20.84
C ALA A 437 -21.88 19.29 -20.79
N GLY A 438 -21.91 20.57 -21.24
CA GLY A 438 -20.74 21.43 -21.21
C GLY A 438 -19.73 21.20 -22.33
N ILE A 439 -20.04 20.31 -23.30
CA ILE A 439 -19.21 20.03 -24.47
C ILE A 439 -19.81 20.75 -25.68
N THR A 440 -18.98 21.53 -26.39
CA THR A 440 -19.41 22.34 -27.53
C THR A 440 -19.09 21.67 -28.85
N SER A 441 -19.77 22.09 -29.93
CA SER A 441 -19.48 21.61 -31.30
C SER A 441 -18.04 22.01 -31.70
N GLY A 442 -17.30 21.05 -32.23
CA GLY A 442 -15.91 21.27 -32.63
C GLY A 442 -14.88 21.00 -31.54
N GLU A 443 -15.31 20.73 -30.32
CA GLU A 443 -14.42 20.37 -29.21
C GLU A 443 -13.75 19.02 -29.49
N LYS A 444 -12.49 18.90 -29.06
CA LYS A 444 -11.62 17.78 -29.42
C LYS A 444 -11.26 16.90 -28.25
N LEU A 445 -11.13 15.59 -28.46
CA LEU A 445 -10.52 14.68 -27.51
C LEU A 445 -8.98 14.81 -27.59
N SER A 446 -8.46 15.83 -26.94
CA SER A 446 -7.04 16.12 -26.89
C SER A 446 -6.67 16.59 -25.49
N PHE A 447 -5.74 15.89 -24.83
CA PHE A 447 -5.42 16.08 -23.41
C PHE A 447 -3.92 16.22 -23.19
N SER A 448 -3.52 17.10 -22.27
CA SER A 448 -2.17 17.05 -21.69
C SER A 448 -2.07 15.88 -20.72
N PHE A 449 -0.95 15.16 -20.80
CA PHE A 449 -0.71 14.00 -19.94
C PHE A 449 0.65 14.14 -19.25
N GLN A 450 0.61 14.53 -17.99
CA GLN A 450 1.78 14.63 -17.14
C GLN A 450 2.13 13.25 -16.58
N TYR A 451 3.40 12.83 -16.71
CA TYR A 451 3.84 11.53 -16.21
C TYR A 451 5.25 11.56 -15.62
N ALA A 452 5.52 10.66 -14.68
CA ALA A 452 6.83 10.54 -14.06
C ALA A 452 7.85 9.89 -15.00
N THR A 453 9.02 10.52 -15.09
CA THR A 453 10.21 9.97 -15.77
C THR A 453 11.15 9.34 -14.74
N GLY A 454 12.09 8.50 -15.23
CA GLY A 454 13.09 7.82 -14.38
C GLY A 454 12.77 6.35 -14.14
N VAL A 455 11.52 5.93 -14.32
CA VAL A 455 11.13 4.51 -14.33
C VAL A 455 10.81 4.12 -15.77
N GLN A 456 11.57 3.17 -16.34
CA GLN A 456 11.46 2.77 -17.74
C GLN A 456 10.07 2.22 -18.06
N ALA A 457 9.54 1.34 -17.21
CA ALA A 457 8.21 0.74 -17.39
C ALA A 457 7.11 1.80 -17.53
N VAL A 458 7.13 2.86 -16.72
CA VAL A 458 6.16 3.98 -16.79
C VAL A 458 6.26 4.69 -18.14
N THR A 459 7.49 4.91 -18.63
CA THR A 459 7.71 5.56 -19.93
C THR A 459 7.17 4.70 -21.08
N GLU A 460 7.37 3.39 -21.02
CA GLU A 460 6.88 2.42 -22.02
C GLU A 460 5.35 2.28 -21.99
N GLU A 461 4.76 2.23 -20.79
CA GLU A 461 3.30 2.24 -20.61
C GLU A 461 2.67 3.50 -21.22
N VAL A 462 3.23 4.67 -20.93
CA VAL A 462 2.73 5.95 -21.44
C VAL A 462 2.86 6.04 -22.97
N ALA A 463 3.92 5.53 -23.56
CA ALA A 463 4.08 5.46 -25.02
C ALA A 463 3.05 4.52 -25.65
N ALA A 464 2.79 3.37 -25.04
CA ALA A 464 1.77 2.42 -25.48
C ALA A 464 0.36 3.01 -25.36
N LEU A 465 0.06 3.71 -24.24
CA LEU A 465 -1.18 4.46 -24.06
C LEU A 465 -1.38 5.51 -25.14
N GLN A 466 -0.36 6.34 -25.41
CA GLN A 466 -0.42 7.36 -26.46
C GLN A 466 -0.76 6.75 -27.82
N SER A 467 -0.13 5.63 -28.16
CA SER A 467 -0.39 4.90 -29.40
C SER A 467 -1.82 4.37 -29.49
N ALA A 468 -2.30 3.67 -28.44
CA ALA A 468 -3.65 3.10 -28.41
C ALA A 468 -4.73 4.20 -28.46
N PHE A 469 -4.55 5.27 -27.69
CA PHE A 469 -5.46 6.42 -27.66
C PHE A 469 -5.51 7.14 -29.01
N SER A 470 -4.35 7.36 -29.64
CA SER A 470 -4.27 8.00 -30.96
C SER A 470 -5.02 7.18 -32.05
N GLN A 471 -4.92 5.86 -32.00
CA GLN A 471 -5.66 4.98 -32.92
C GLN A 471 -7.18 5.09 -32.77
N ALA A 472 -7.65 5.38 -31.56
CA ALA A 472 -9.07 5.59 -31.25
C ALA A 472 -9.53 7.04 -31.42
N GLY A 473 -8.64 7.96 -31.83
CA GLY A 473 -8.97 9.37 -32.00
C GLY A 473 -8.85 10.23 -30.76
N ILE A 474 -8.11 9.77 -29.74
CA ILE A 474 -7.81 10.56 -28.54
C ILE A 474 -6.33 10.94 -28.57
N GLN A 475 -6.04 12.25 -28.61
CA GLN A 475 -4.66 12.74 -28.62
C GLN A 475 -4.15 13.00 -27.21
N LEU A 476 -2.95 12.51 -26.89
CA LEU A 476 -2.23 12.78 -25.66
C LEU A 476 -0.97 13.60 -25.94
N SER A 477 -0.88 14.79 -25.31
CA SER A 477 0.32 15.62 -25.31
C SER A 477 1.14 15.27 -24.05
N LEU A 478 2.19 14.48 -24.24
CA LEU A 478 3.00 13.94 -23.15
C LEU A 478 3.90 15.02 -22.53
N GLN A 479 3.92 15.06 -21.21
CA GLN A 479 4.70 15.98 -20.39
C GLN A 479 5.45 15.19 -19.30
N GLY A 480 6.65 14.70 -19.66
CA GLY A 480 7.50 13.99 -18.70
C GLY A 480 8.17 14.94 -17.70
N ALA A 481 8.15 14.57 -16.41
CA ALA A 481 8.80 15.29 -15.32
C ALA A 481 9.31 14.32 -14.26
N PRO A 482 10.24 14.74 -13.36
CA PRO A 482 10.65 13.92 -12.23
C PRO A 482 9.46 13.50 -11.37
N PHE A 483 9.53 12.30 -10.76
CA PHE A 483 8.47 11.73 -9.91
C PHE A 483 7.91 12.73 -8.89
N SER A 484 8.80 13.36 -8.10
CA SER A 484 8.40 14.34 -7.08
C SER A 484 7.64 15.55 -7.64
N THR A 485 7.96 15.96 -8.88
CA THR A 485 7.25 17.06 -9.56
C THR A 485 5.85 16.65 -9.98
N VAL A 486 5.69 15.40 -10.48
CA VAL A 486 4.39 14.87 -10.92
C VAL A 486 3.47 14.63 -9.73
N VAL A 487 3.98 14.07 -8.64
CA VAL A 487 3.23 13.89 -7.39
C VAL A 487 2.83 15.23 -6.78
N ALA A 488 3.75 16.20 -6.70
CA ALA A 488 3.44 17.53 -6.16
C ALA A 488 2.42 18.31 -7.00
N ALA A 489 2.25 17.96 -8.28
CA ALA A 489 1.24 18.56 -9.16
C ALA A 489 -0.14 17.91 -9.00
N ASP A 490 -0.24 16.72 -8.40
CA ASP A 490 -1.50 15.99 -8.20
C ASP A 490 -2.32 16.58 -7.04
N VAL A 491 -2.64 17.85 -7.17
CA VAL A 491 -3.42 18.61 -6.19
C VAL A 491 -4.62 19.29 -6.88
N PRO A 492 -5.68 19.60 -6.13
CA PRO A 492 -6.86 20.31 -6.64
C PRO A 492 -6.50 21.57 -7.42
N CYS A 493 -6.87 21.60 -8.70
CA CYS A 493 -6.56 22.72 -9.59
C CYS A 493 -7.69 22.96 -10.59
N THR A 494 -8.18 24.22 -10.69
CA THR A 494 -9.38 24.61 -11.46
C THR A 494 -9.09 25.58 -12.62
N LYS A 495 -7.82 25.83 -12.93
CA LYS A 495 -7.41 26.77 -14.00
C LYS A 495 -7.15 26.02 -15.29
N SER A 496 -7.18 26.71 -16.43
CA SER A 496 -6.84 26.12 -17.74
C SER A 496 -5.37 25.72 -17.89
N SER A 497 -4.50 26.21 -17.01
CA SER A 497 -3.09 25.82 -16.93
C SER A 497 -2.84 24.60 -16.06
N CYS A 498 -3.87 24.02 -15.47
CA CYS A 498 -3.76 22.83 -14.62
C CYS A 498 -3.44 21.59 -15.44
N TRP A 499 -2.88 20.58 -14.76
CA TRP A 499 -2.78 19.23 -15.29
C TRP A 499 -4.18 18.71 -15.68
N GLN A 500 -4.25 17.82 -16.67
CA GLN A 500 -5.49 17.20 -17.14
C GLN A 500 -5.52 15.70 -16.86
N LEU A 501 -4.43 15.01 -17.20
CA LEU A 501 -4.14 13.64 -16.81
C LEU A 501 -2.82 13.64 -16.04
N ASN A 502 -2.76 12.89 -14.95
CA ASN A 502 -1.57 12.75 -14.12
C ASN A 502 -1.29 11.27 -13.83
N TYR A 503 -0.04 10.82 -14.03
CA TYR A 503 0.39 9.45 -13.81
C TYR A 503 1.84 9.41 -13.32
N TYR A 504 2.04 9.07 -12.08
CA TYR A 504 3.38 8.94 -11.52
C TYR A 504 3.90 7.49 -11.45
N GLY A 505 3.18 6.54 -12.07
CA GLY A 505 3.58 5.12 -12.16
C GLY A 505 3.35 4.31 -10.90
N GLN A 506 2.74 4.93 -9.92
CA GLN A 506 2.30 4.35 -8.66
C GLN A 506 0.86 4.81 -8.40
N GLY A 507 0.33 4.47 -7.25
CA GLY A 507 -1.00 4.88 -6.84
C GLY A 507 -1.09 4.92 -5.32
N TRP A 508 -2.11 4.32 -4.77
CA TRP A 508 -2.32 4.24 -3.35
C TRP A 508 -1.84 2.90 -2.80
N TYR A 509 -0.98 2.93 -1.79
CA TYR A 509 -0.59 1.76 -1.01
C TYR A 509 -1.38 1.73 0.29
N PHE A 510 -2.00 0.59 0.57
CA PHE A 510 -2.67 0.36 1.85
C PHE A 510 -1.64 -0.16 2.85
N ASP A 511 -1.39 0.62 3.86
CA ASP A 511 -0.50 0.30 4.97
C ASP A 511 -1.32 -0.04 6.25
N PRO A 512 -0.66 -0.41 7.36
CA PRO A 512 -1.38 -0.75 8.58
C PRO A 512 -2.28 0.35 9.16
N GLY A 513 -2.02 1.63 8.83
CA GLY A 513 -2.86 2.77 9.24
C GLY A 513 -4.04 3.03 8.29
N TYR A 514 -3.94 2.55 7.06
CA TYR A 514 -4.93 2.72 6.00
C TYR A 514 -5.22 1.40 5.26
N ASN A 515 -5.30 0.31 6.01
CA ASN A 515 -5.50 -1.04 5.46
C ASN A 515 -6.92 -1.27 4.93
N ASP A 516 -7.91 -0.54 5.41
CA ASP A 516 -9.28 -0.61 4.92
C ASP A 516 -9.43 0.22 3.63
N PRO A 517 -9.73 -0.41 2.50
CA PRO A 517 -9.87 0.30 1.23
C PRO A 517 -11.20 1.07 1.11
N ASP A 518 -11.49 1.91 2.07
CA ASP A 518 -12.74 2.68 2.17
C ASP A 518 -12.82 3.86 1.17
N GLY A 519 -11.69 4.32 0.67
CA GLY A 519 -11.62 5.36 -0.35
C GLY A 519 -11.99 6.77 0.10
N SER A 520 -12.18 7.02 1.39
CA SER A 520 -12.53 8.34 1.93
C SER A 520 -11.52 9.41 1.53
N VAL A 521 -10.24 9.06 1.53
CA VAL A 521 -9.13 9.95 1.20
C VAL A 521 -9.07 10.28 -0.28
N LEU A 522 -9.34 9.30 -1.16
CA LEU A 522 -9.13 9.40 -2.62
C LEU A 522 -10.40 9.82 -3.40
N PHE A 523 -11.57 9.33 -3.00
CA PHE A 523 -12.77 9.37 -3.84
C PHE A 523 -13.94 10.14 -3.23
N ASP A 524 -13.89 10.48 -1.93
CA ASP A 524 -14.81 11.43 -1.36
C ASP A 524 -14.53 12.83 -1.92
N SER A 525 -15.57 13.61 -2.18
CA SER A 525 -15.43 14.98 -2.73
C SER A 525 -14.67 15.94 -1.81
N THR A 526 -14.51 15.58 -0.54
CA THR A 526 -13.75 16.31 0.49
C THR A 526 -12.43 15.59 0.86
N GLY A 527 -12.14 14.46 0.23
CA GLY A 527 -10.94 13.66 0.47
C GLY A 527 -9.66 14.46 0.22
N VAL A 528 -8.70 14.32 1.11
CA VAL A 528 -7.46 15.14 1.10
C VAL A 528 -6.58 14.86 -0.11
N ASP A 529 -6.63 13.64 -0.66
CA ASP A 529 -5.88 13.21 -1.85
C ASP A 529 -6.76 13.08 -3.10
N ASN A 530 -7.98 13.67 -3.09
CA ASN A 530 -8.81 13.81 -4.28
C ASN A 530 -8.29 14.95 -5.18
N GLY A 531 -7.07 14.81 -5.70
CA GLY A 531 -6.41 15.82 -6.54
C GLY A 531 -7.19 16.16 -7.81
N GLY A 532 -7.89 15.19 -8.38
CA GLY A 532 -8.72 15.34 -9.57
C GLY A 532 -10.04 16.04 -9.37
N LEU A 533 -10.44 16.34 -8.12
CA LEU A 533 -11.75 16.92 -7.80
C LEU A 533 -12.93 16.08 -8.31
N TYR A 534 -12.80 14.76 -8.21
CA TYR A 534 -13.92 13.86 -8.44
C TYR A 534 -15.04 14.18 -7.44
N ASN A 535 -16.26 14.34 -7.94
CA ASN A 535 -17.41 14.63 -7.09
C ASN A 535 -18.64 13.92 -7.65
N ASP A 536 -19.02 12.84 -6.99
CA ASP A 536 -20.17 12.02 -7.31
C ASP A 536 -21.00 11.83 -6.03
N PRO A 537 -22.24 12.34 -5.99
CA PRO A 537 -23.08 12.26 -4.77
C PRO A 537 -23.36 10.83 -4.30
N GLU A 538 -23.47 9.86 -5.22
CA GLU A 538 -23.68 8.46 -4.83
C GLU A 538 -22.40 7.85 -4.26
N ALA A 539 -21.22 8.14 -4.86
CA ALA A 539 -19.94 7.73 -4.29
C ALA A 539 -19.77 8.28 -2.87
N ASN A 540 -19.98 9.59 -2.67
CA ASN A 540 -19.92 10.22 -1.34
C ASN A 540 -20.90 9.55 -0.35
N SER A 541 -22.13 9.25 -0.79
CA SER A 541 -23.12 8.56 0.03
C SER A 541 -22.71 7.13 0.40
N LEU A 542 -22.05 6.42 -0.52
CA LEU A 542 -21.55 5.06 -0.25
C LEU A 542 -20.36 5.10 0.70
N ILE A 543 -19.40 5.99 0.47
CA ILE A 543 -18.22 6.19 1.33
C ILE A 543 -18.67 6.53 2.77
N SER A 544 -19.60 7.47 2.94
CA SER A 544 -20.09 7.85 4.28
C SER A 544 -20.73 6.72 5.09
N LYS A 545 -21.10 5.61 4.44
CA LYS A 545 -21.67 4.42 5.10
C LYS A 545 -20.63 3.39 5.50
N LEU A 546 -19.42 3.48 4.98
CA LEU A 546 -18.36 2.48 5.19
C LEU A 546 -17.99 2.32 6.66
N PRO A 547 -17.78 3.40 7.44
CA PRO A 547 -17.39 3.26 8.84
C PRO A 547 -18.38 2.45 9.69
N SER A 548 -19.67 2.42 9.30
CA SER A 548 -20.73 1.74 10.06
C SER A 548 -21.36 0.54 9.36
N GLY A 549 -21.07 0.33 8.07
CA GLY A 549 -21.76 -0.66 7.23
C GLY A 549 -21.01 -1.96 7.00
N GLY A 550 -19.74 -2.01 7.38
CA GLY A 550 -18.89 -3.19 7.24
C GLY A 550 -18.73 -3.71 5.80
N GLU A 551 -18.37 -4.97 5.64
CA GLU A 551 -18.12 -5.60 4.33
C GLU A 551 -19.25 -5.40 3.30
N PRO A 552 -20.56 -5.50 3.63
CA PRO A 552 -21.62 -5.26 2.64
C PRO A 552 -21.60 -3.85 2.05
N ALA A 553 -21.31 -2.84 2.87
CA ALA A 553 -21.17 -1.46 2.40
C ALA A 553 -19.93 -1.32 1.50
N LEU A 554 -18.80 -1.91 1.91
CA LEU A 554 -17.55 -1.92 1.14
C LEU A 554 -17.75 -2.58 -0.23
N TYR A 555 -18.47 -3.72 -0.31
CA TYR A 555 -18.76 -4.37 -1.59
C TYR A 555 -19.63 -3.51 -2.50
N THR A 556 -20.64 -2.85 -1.93
CA THR A 556 -21.51 -1.95 -2.71
C THR A 556 -20.73 -0.75 -3.25
N TYR A 557 -19.88 -0.15 -2.42
CA TYR A 557 -19.01 0.96 -2.77
C TYR A 557 -18.04 0.59 -3.90
N GLN A 558 -17.26 -0.48 -3.75
CA GLN A 558 -16.26 -0.87 -4.73
C GLN A 558 -16.88 -1.28 -6.08
N ASP A 559 -18.02 -1.99 -6.05
CA ASP A 559 -18.74 -2.38 -7.26
C ASP A 559 -19.29 -1.17 -8.03
N TYR A 560 -19.64 -0.12 -7.32
CA TYR A 560 -20.04 1.15 -7.90
C TYR A 560 -18.83 1.87 -8.53
N LEU A 561 -17.76 2.09 -7.76
CA LEU A 561 -16.60 2.86 -8.25
C LEU A 561 -15.83 2.15 -9.37
N ALA A 562 -15.76 0.82 -9.35
CA ALA A 562 -15.17 0.05 -10.45
C ALA A 562 -15.86 0.37 -11.81
N LYS A 563 -17.16 0.65 -11.78
CA LYS A 563 -17.96 1.02 -12.98
C LYS A 563 -17.95 2.51 -13.27
N GLN A 564 -17.80 3.37 -12.26
CA GLN A 564 -17.82 4.82 -12.44
C GLN A 564 -16.49 5.41 -12.88
N LEU A 565 -15.38 4.67 -12.69
CA LEU A 565 -14.04 5.10 -13.13
C LEU A 565 -13.68 6.51 -12.63
N PRO A 566 -13.62 6.75 -11.32
CA PRO A 566 -13.13 8.02 -10.79
C PRO A 566 -11.70 8.32 -11.25
N MET A 567 -10.97 7.28 -11.55
CA MET A 567 -9.63 7.23 -12.12
C MET A 567 -9.58 6.17 -13.20
N LEU A 568 -8.57 6.18 -14.07
CA LEU A 568 -8.35 5.07 -15.00
C LEU A 568 -7.40 4.07 -14.33
N TRP A 569 -7.86 2.83 -14.21
CA TRP A 569 -7.11 1.78 -13.52
C TRP A 569 -5.93 1.29 -14.35
N MET A 570 -4.74 1.26 -13.75
CA MET A 570 -3.49 0.82 -14.33
C MET A 570 -2.94 -0.41 -13.59
N PRO A 571 -2.02 -1.19 -14.18
CA PRO A 571 -1.39 -2.29 -13.46
C PRO A 571 -0.66 -1.80 -12.21
N GLN A 572 -0.84 -2.50 -11.09
CA GLN A 572 -0.06 -2.31 -9.88
C GLN A 572 1.26 -3.07 -10.02
N LEU A 573 2.38 -2.36 -9.93
CA LEU A 573 3.71 -2.96 -9.87
C LEU A 573 3.89 -3.69 -8.53
N ASP A 574 4.58 -4.83 -8.55
CA ASP A 574 5.01 -5.49 -7.32
C ASP A 574 6.04 -4.61 -6.58
N GLU A 575 6.15 -4.76 -5.27
CA GLU A 575 7.10 -4.01 -4.43
C GLU A 575 8.53 -4.19 -4.95
N GLN A 576 8.91 -5.43 -5.18
CA GLN A 576 10.22 -5.77 -5.73
C GLN A 576 10.28 -7.20 -6.29
N ILE A 577 11.31 -7.46 -7.09
CA ILE A 577 11.75 -8.81 -7.44
C ILE A 577 12.72 -9.27 -6.35
N SER A 578 12.20 -9.83 -5.27
CA SER A 578 13.01 -10.19 -4.10
C SER A 578 14.02 -11.27 -4.40
N ALA A 579 15.25 -11.10 -3.94
CA ALA A 579 16.34 -12.07 -3.99
C ALA A 579 16.73 -12.46 -2.55
N VAL A 580 16.37 -13.65 -2.13
CA VAL A 580 16.62 -14.16 -0.78
C VAL A 580 17.62 -15.30 -0.85
N ASN A 581 18.70 -15.23 -0.06
CA ASN A 581 19.70 -16.29 0.04
C ASN A 581 19.01 -17.65 0.26
N GLY A 582 19.29 -18.64 -0.59
CA GLY A 582 18.61 -19.93 -0.59
C GLY A 582 18.73 -20.72 0.72
N LYS A 583 19.71 -20.36 1.57
CA LYS A 583 19.88 -20.91 2.92
C LYS A 583 19.08 -20.16 3.98
N LEU A 584 18.64 -18.93 3.73
CA LEU A 584 17.78 -18.18 4.64
C LEU A 584 16.32 -18.64 4.45
N LYS A 585 15.67 -19.05 5.53
CA LYS A 585 14.30 -19.58 5.55
C LYS A 585 13.40 -18.73 6.46
N GLY A 586 12.09 -18.84 6.24
CA GLY A 586 11.07 -18.08 6.99
C GLY A 586 10.80 -16.70 6.40
N VAL A 587 11.36 -16.36 5.23
CA VAL A 587 11.12 -15.09 4.52
C VAL A 587 9.87 -15.19 3.65
N TYR A 588 9.70 -16.29 2.91
CA TYR A 588 8.56 -16.48 2.02
C TYR A 588 7.41 -17.27 2.67
N PRO A 589 6.17 -16.99 2.27
CA PRO A 589 5.71 -15.87 1.46
C PRO A 589 5.86 -14.54 2.20
N GLN A 590 6.09 -13.43 1.45
CA GLN A 590 6.28 -12.11 2.00
C GLN A 590 4.94 -11.46 2.38
N ASP A 591 5.01 -10.44 3.23
CA ASP A 591 3.84 -9.70 3.66
C ASP A 591 3.49 -8.60 2.64
N PRO A 592 2.27 -8.58 2.08
CA PRO A 592 1.85 -7.55 1.11
C PRO A 592 1.76 -6.13 1.67
N LEU A 593 1.77 -5.98 3.00
CA LEU A 593 1.79 -4.67 3.68
C LEU A 593 3.23 -4.22 4.04
N GLY A 594 4.25 -4.79 3.42
CA GLY A 594 5.64 -4.39 3.62
C GLY A 594 6.32 -4.95 4.89
N ASN A 595 5.56 -5.53 5.81
CA ASN A 595 6.12 -6.02 7.07
C ASN A 595 7.13 -7.15 6.89
N ILE A 596 8.18 -7.12 7.69
CA ILE A 596 9.17 -8.20 7.77
C ILE A 596 9.10 -8.89 9.14
N TYR A 597 9.42 -10.19 9.16
CA TYR A 597 9.35 -11.04 10.37
C TYR A 597 10.69 -11.72 10.66
N PRO A 598 11.80 -10.97 10.84
CA PRO A 598 13.13 -11.56 10.99
C PRO A 598 13.28 -12.37 12.29
N GLU A 599 12.38 -12.20 13.25
CA GLU A 599 12.28 -13.07 14.43
C GLU A 599 11.91 -14.51 14.09
N ASN A 600 11.37 -14.76 12.90
CA ASN A 600 11.04 -16.09 12.40
C ASN A 600 12.09 -16.66 11.43
N TRP A 601 13.13 -15.88 11.08
CA TRP A 601 14.13 -16.29 10.11
C TRP A 601 15.21 -17.20 10.71
N TYR A 602 15.71 -18.12 9.89
CA TYR A 602 16.79 -19.03 10.28
C TYR A 602 17.57 -19.49 9.04
N TYR A 603 18.85 -19.79 9.23
CA TYR A 603 19.65 -20.43 8.21
C TYR A 603 19.56 -21.96 8.29
N VAL A 604 19.73 -22.60 7.15
CA VAL A 604 20.00 -24.04 7.03
C VAL A 604 21.42 -24.28 6.52
N LYS A 605 21.97 -25.49 6.80
CA LYS A 605 23.34 -25.86 6.39
C LYS A 605 23.50 -26.01 4.88
#